data_9123c4c3c357653abb6034124a9bbd9f
#
_entry.id   9123c4c3c357653abb6034124a9bbd9f
#
_cell.length_a   1.000
_cell.length_b   1.000
_cell.length_c   1.000
_cell.angle_alpha   90.00
_cell.angle_beta   90.00
_cell.angle_gamma   90.00
#
_symmetry.space_group_name_H-M   'P 1'
#
loop_
_entity.id
_entity.type
_entity.pdbx_description
1 polymer ?
#
loop_
_entity_poly.entity_id
_entity_poly.type
_entity_poly.pdbx_seq_one_letter_code
_entity_poly.pdbx_strand_id
1 'polypeptide(L)'
;KIKFLLLIFFLYLVFTYSFWPYLWIDPINNFFAAFKSFKNYGWGGSILYLGDYVSAQRLPWHYIPVWIMISSPVIYSLLLFLGIYVIFHKFFTNFLKINSEDLGQKIWNSYDEKIDFFILLFFLGPLVAVIVFNSTLYNGWRHLYFIYPTLIYILIFSLNYILNLINKKIYFNIFCLTIFFSIFI
;
A
#
# COMPACT_ATOMS: atom_id res chain seq x y z
N LYS A 1 7.87 22.17 19.45
CA LYS A 1 7.36 21.13 18.53
C LYS A 1 5.92 21.43 18.10
N ILE A 2 4.97 21.71 19.02
CA ILE A 2 3.56 22.01 18.69
C ILE A 2 3.43 23.23 17.78
N LYS A 3 4.12 24.34 18.07
CA LYS A 3 4.11 25.55 17.22
C LYS A 3 4.54 25.28 15.78
N PHE A 4 5.52 24.40 15.59
CA PHE A 4 6.00 24.00 14.26
C PHE A 4 4.95 23.16 13.51
N LEU A 5 4.27 22.25 14.19
CA LEU A 5 3.18 21.46 13.60
C LEU A 5 1.99 22.35 13.21
N LEU A 6 1.64 23.31 14.06
CA LEU A 6 0.58 24.30 13.76
C LEU A 6 0.95 25.17 12.55
N LEU A 7 2.20 25.59 12.44
CA LEU A 7 2.69 26.35 11.27
C LEU A 7 2.59 25.50 9.99
N ILE A 8 3.03 24.25 10.02
CA ILE A 8 2.92 23.35 8.86
C ILE A 8 1.46 23.16 8.46
N PHE A 9 0.59 22.91 9.43
CA PHE A 9 -0.84 22.74 9.16
C PHE A 9 -1.47 24.01 8.58
N PHE A 10 -1.12 25.18 9.10
CA PHE A 10 -1.58 26.46 8.56
C PHE A 10 -1.10 26.67 7.13
N LEU A 11 0.18 26.45 6.85
CA LEU A 11 0.73 26.54 5.49
C LEU A 11 0.03 25.56 4.54
N TYR A 12 -0.22 24.31 4.98
CA TYR A 12 -0.97 23.34 4.20
C TYR A 12 -2.37 23.87 3.83
N LEU A 13 -3.12 24.46 4.77
CA LEU A 13 -4.43 25.03 4.48
C LEU A 13 -4.34 26.20 3.48
N VAL A 14 -3.37 27.10 3.66
CA VAL A 14 -3.15 28.22 2.75
C VAL A 14 -2.83 27.75 1.35
N PHE A 15 -1.90 26.80 1.21
CA PHE A 15 -1.56 26.24 -0.11
C PHE A 15 -2.74 25.49 -0.73
N THR A 16 -3.46 24.68 0.02
CA THR A 16 -4.64 23.97 -0.47
C THR A 16 -5.69 24.95 -1.00
N TYR A 17 -6.00 26.01 -0.26
CA TYR A 17 -6.95 27.03 -0.70
C TYR A 17 -6.46 27.79 -1.94
N SER A 18 -5.18 28.18 -1.95
CA SER A 18 -4.60 28.97 -3.06
C SER A 18 -4.56 28.21 -4.38
N PHE A 19 -4.25 26.90 -4.35
CA PHE A 19 -4.08 26.09 -5.56
C PHE A 19 -5.30 25.25 -5.93
N TRP A 20 -6.41 25.35 -5.17
CA TRP A 20 -7.64 24.66 -5.48
C TRP A 20 -8.80 25.64 -5.72
N PRO A 21 -8.97 26.17 -6.95
CA PRO A 21 -9.97 27.20 -7.27
C PRO A 21 -11.40 26.84 -6.90
N TYR A 22 -11.73 25.54 -6.88
CA TYR A 22 -13.04 25.05 -6.47
C TYR A 22 -13.43 25.49 -5.04
N LEU A 23 -12.45 25.72 -4.16
CA LEU A 23 -12.67 26.16 -2.79
C LEU A 23 -12.90 27.68 -2.66
N TRP A 24 -12.64 28.49 -3.70
CA TRP A 24 -12.64 29.96 -3.58
C TRP A 24 -14.03 30.56 -3.31
N ILE A 25 -15.11 29.92 -3.82
CA ILE A 25 -16.48 30.44 -3.68
C ILE A 25 -17.02 30.08 -2.28
N ASP A 26 -16.90 28.81 -1.88
CA ASP A 26 -17.37 28.30 -0.59
C ASP A 26 -16.41 27.21 -0.11
N PRO A 27 -15.37 27.58 0.68
CA PRO A 27 -14.30 26.65 1.06
C PRO A 27 -14.79 25.43 1.81
N ILE A 28 -15.72 25.60 2.75
CA ILE A 28 -16.17 24.55 3.64
C ILE A 28 -17.10 23.58 2.92
N ASN A 29 -18.17 24.09 2.30
CA ASN A 29 -19.14 23.25 1.63
C ASN A 29 -18.53 22.56 0.40
N ASN A 30 -17.70 23.27 -0.36
CA ASN A 30 -17.02 22.69 -1.52
C ASN A 30 -15.99 21.64 -1.13
N PHE A 31 -15.30 21.79 0.00
CA PHE A 31 -14.42 20.75 0.52
C PHE A 31 -15.20 19.46 0.84
N PHE A 32 -16.30 19.56 1.59
CA PHE A 32 -17.14 18.40 1.88
C PHE A 32 -17.84 17.83 0.64
N ALA A 33 -18.25 18.68 -0.30
CA ALA A 33 -18.83 18.23 -1.57
C ALA A 33 -17.82 17.47 -2.43
N ALA A 34 -16.56 17.90 -2.46
CA ALA A 34 -15.49 17.15 -3.12
C ALA A 34 -15.30 15.76 -2.50
N PHE A 35 -15.23 15.65 -1.17
CA PHE A 35 -15.17 14.35 -0.50
C PHE A 35 -16.37 13.46 -0.82
N LYS A 36 -17.57 14.02 -0.81
CA LYS A 36 -18.78 13.28 -1.16
C LYS A 36 -18.77 12.80 -2.61
N SER A 37 -18.25 13.61 -3.53
CA SER A 37 -18.13 13.23 -4.95
C SER A 37 -17.11 12.11 -5.16
N PHE A 38 -15.99 12.10 -4.43
CA PHE A 38 -15.04 10.99 -4.45
C PHE A 38 -15.64 9.67 -3.96
N LYS A 39 -16.46 9.75 -2.90
CA LYS A 39 -17.14 8.55 -2.37
C LYS A 39 -18.18 7.99 -3.34
N ASN A 40 -18.89 8.87 -4.05
CA ASN A 40 -20.01 8.52 -4.93
C ASN A 40 -19.70 8.87 -6.39
N TYR A 41 -18.47 8.57 -6.84
CA TYR A 41 -18.10 8.82 -8.24
C TYR A 41 -19.00 8.01 -9.17
N GLY A 42 -19.83 8.73 -9.94
CA GLY A 42 -20.97 8.18 -10.67
C GLY A 42 -20.65 7.52 -12.02
N TRP A 43 -19.41 7.04 -12.23
CA TRP A 43 -19.10 6.32 -13.45
C TRP A 43 -19.79 4.94 -13.48
N GLY A 44 -20.85 4.83 -14.29
CA GLY A 44 -21.68 3.63 -14.41
C GLY A 44 -21.24 2.66 -15.50
N GLY A 45 -20.01 2.76 -16.00
CA GLY A 45 -19.49 1.87 -17.04
C GLY A 45 -19.24 0.45 -16.54
N SER A 46 -19.19 -0.49 -17.48
CA SER A 46 -18.73 -1.85 -17.26
C SER A 46 -17.26 -2.00 -17.68
N ILE A 47 -16.54 -2.88 -17.00
CA ILE A 47 -15.15 -3.22 -17.29
C ILE A 47 -15.02 -4.72 -17.53
N LEU A 48 -14.14 -5.09 -18.47
CA LEU A 48 -13.80 -6.48 -18.68
C LEU A 48 -12.87 -6.97 -17.58
N TYR A 49 -13.29 -8.01 -16.86
CA TYR A 49 -12.52 -8.59 -15.78
C TYR A 49 -12.69 -10.12 -15.76
N LEU A 50 -11.59 -10.85 -15.89
CA LEU A 50 -11.55 -12.33 -15.95
C LEU A 50 -12.48 -12.96 -17.01
N GLY A 51 -12.73 -12.25 -18.12
CA GLY A 51 -13.59 -12.71 -19.21
C GLY A 51 -15.02 -12.19 -19.17
N ASP A 52 -15.46 -11.60 -18.07
CA ASP A 52 -16.80 -11.08 -17.89
C ASP A 52 -16.87 -9.55 -17.81
N TYR A 53 -18.00 -8.97 -18.24
CA TYR A 53 -18.27 -7.55 -18.03
C TYR A 53 -18.87 -7.30 -16.67
N VAL A 54 -18.11 -6.64 -15.79
CA VAL A 54 -18.50 -6.32 -14.41
C VAL A 54 -18.74 -4.83 -14.27
N SER A 55 -19.79 -4.44 -13.53
CA SER A 55 -20.04 -3.02 -13.23
C SER A 55 -18.91 -2.45 -12.38
N ALA A 56 -18.38 -1.29 -12.77
CA ALA A 56 -17.34 -0.59 -12.01
C ALA A 56 -17.77 -0.16 -10.60
N GLN A 57 -19.06 -0.08 -10.34
CA GLN A 57 -19.64 0.24 -9.02
C GLN A 57 -19.79 -0.98 -8.10
N ARG A 58 -19.62 -2.19 -8.62
CA ARG A 58 -19.80 -3.45 -7.88
C ARG A 58 -18.69 -4.42 -8.21
N LEU A 59 -17.45 -3.99 -7.97
CA LEU A 59 -16.27 -4.81 -8.21
C LEU A 59 -16.12 -5.88 -7.12
N PRO A 60 -15.68 -7.09 -7.50
CA PRO A 60 -15.34 -8.10 -6.50
C PRO A 60 -14.15 -7.65 -5.67
N TRP A 61 -14.10 -8.05 -4.40
CA TRP A 61 -13.04 -7.67 -3.46
C TRP A 61 -11.62 -8.00 -3.97
N HIS A 62 -11.49 -9.06 -4.78
CA HIS A 62 -10.21 -9.50 -5.34
C HIS A 62 -9.78 -8.73 -6.60
N TYR A 63 -10.57 -7.76 -7.09
CA TYR A 63 -10.27 -7.02 -8.32
C TYR A 63 -8.87 -6.40 -8.30
N ILE A 64 -8.55 -5.61 -7.29
CA ILE A 64 -7.24 -4.96 -7.20
C ILE A 64 -6.09 -5.95 -6.93
N PRO A 65 -6.18 -6.87 -5.96
CA PRO A 65 -5.15 -7.90 -5.78
C PRO A 65 -4.82 -8.66 -7.07
N VAL A 66 -5.83 -9.08 -7.82
CA VAL A 66 -5.63 -9.80 -9.08
C VAL A 66 -4.95 -8.91 -10.11
N TRP A 67 -5.37 -7.64 -10.26
CA TRP A 67 -4.73 -6.72 -11.20
C TRP A 67 -3.26 -6.45 -10.85
N ILE A 68 -2.90 -6.32 -9.58
CA ILE A 68 -1.51 -6.19 -9.15
C ILE A 68 -0.70 -7.43 -9.58
N MET A 69 -1.26 -8.63 -9.37
CA MET A 69 -0.58 -9.89 -9.71
C MET A 69 -0.40 -10.08 -11.23
N ILE A 70 -1.43 -9.83 -12.05
CA ILE A 70 -1.36 -10.06 -13.49
C ILE A 70 -0.60 -8.97 -14.25
N SER A 71 -0.52 -7.76 -13.70
CA SER A 71 0.23 -6.64 -14.31
C SER A 71 1.69 -6.56 -13.87
N SER A 72 2.13 -7.46 -12.99
CA SER A 72 3.49 -7.50 -12.47
C SER A 72 4.15 -8.84 -12.79
N PRO A 73 5.47 -8.90 -12.95
CA PRO A 73 6.19 -10.17 -13.09
C PRO A 73 5.86 -11.11 -11.93
N VAL A 74 5.77 -12.41 -12.19
CA VAL A 74 5.43 -13.43 -11.18
C VAL A 74 6.34 -13.37 -9.95
N ILE A 75 7.63 -13.09 -10.15
CA ILE A 75 8.60 -12.95 -9.06
C ILE A 75 8.23 -11.83 -8.09
N TYR A 76 7.62 -10.73 -8.57
CA TYR A 76 7.18 -9.63 -7.73
C TYR A 76 6.05 -10.08 -6.81
N SER A 77 5.10 -10.86 -7.33
CA SER A 77 4.01 -11.43 -6.53
C SER A 77 4.55 -12.36 -5.43
N LEU A 78 5.52 -13.23 -5.76
CA LEU A 78 6.14 -14.12 -4.78
C LEU A 78 6.88 -13.35 -3.68
N LEU A 79 7.68 -12.35 -4.06
CA LEU A 79 8.40 -11.50 -3.12
C LEU A 79 7.44 -10.66 -2.26
N LEU A 80 6.34 -10.18 -2.83
CA LEU A 80 5.33 -9.44 -2.11
C LEU A 80 4.70 -10.28 -1.01
N PHE A 81 4.25 -11.51 -1.33
CA PHE A 81 3.69 -12.43 -0.34
C PHE A 81 4.69 -12.79 0.75
N LEU A 82 5.95 -13.04 0.39
CA LEU A 82 7.01 -13.30 1.36
C LEU A 82 7.22 -12.11 2.30
N GLY A 83 7.30 -10.88 1.75
CA GLY A 83 7.51 -9.68 2.55
C GLY A 83 6.36 -9.42 3.52
N ILE A 84 5.12 -9.53 3.03
CA ILE A 84 3.92 -9.42 3.87
C ILE A 84 3.99 -10.45 5.00
N TYR A 85 4.27 -11.71 4.67
CA TYR A 85 4.37 -12.79 5.68
C TYR A 85 5.45 -12.51 6.72
N VAL A 86 6.67 -12.16 6.31
CA VAL A 86 7.79 -11.92 7.22
C VAL A 86 7.53 -10.74 8.16
N ILE A 87 7.00 -9.63 7.62
CA ILE A 87 6.70 -8.43 8.41
C ILE A 87 5.60 -8.73 9.45
N PHE A 88 4.51 -9.38 9.03
CA PHE A 88 3.45 -9.78 9.96
C PHE A 88 3.94 -10.79 10.99
N HIS A 89 4.70 -11.79 10.58
CA HIS A 89 5.24 -12.81 11.49
C HIS A 89 6.11 -12.16 12.58
N LYS A 90 7.01 -11.24 12.21
CA LYS A 90 7.81 -10.48 13.19
C LYS A 90 6.93 -9.69 14.15
N PHE A 91 5.96 -8.95 13.63
CA PHE A 91 5.04 -8.16 14.44
C PHE A 91 4.27 -9.05 15.45
N PHE A 92 3.61 -10.12 14.97
CA PHE A 92 2.84 -11.01 15.84
C PHE A 92 3.71 -11.74 16.87
N THR A 93 4.91 -12.18 16.48
CA THR A 93 5.83 -12.83 17.41
C THR A 93 6.24 -11.89 18.54
N ASN A 94 6.51 -10.64 18.25
CA ASN A 94 6.86 -9.65 19.26
C ASN A 94 5.64 -9.28 20.10
N PHE A 95 4.49 -9.11 19.49
CA PHE A 95 3.23 -8.79 20.19
C PHE A 95 2.83 -9.87 21.18
N LEU A 96 2.96 -11.16 20.81
CA LEU A 96 2.63 -12.28 21.69
C LEU A 96 3.63 -12.51 22.84
N LYS A 97 4.84 -11.94 22.73
CA LYS A 97 5.86 -12.01 23.81
C LYS A 97 5.66 -10.95 24.90
N ILE A 98 4.75 -10.00 24.70
CA ILE A 98 4.45 -8.98 25.72
C ILE A 98 3.63 -9.63 26.83
N ASN A 99 4.29 -9.94 27.95
CA ASN A 99 3.61 -10.37 29.16
C ASN A 99 3.06 -9.15 29.92
N SER A 100 1.90 -9.33 30.55
CA SER A 100 1.19 -8.28 31.31
C SER A 100 2.00 -7.72 32.50
N GLU A 101 3.07 -8.39 32.92
CA GLU A 101 3.92 -7.96 34.02
C GLU A 101 5.07 -7.02 33.58
N ASP A 102 5.42 -7.02 32.31
CA ASP A 102 6.49 -6.16 31.75
C ASP A 102 5.92 -5.09 30.80
N LEU A 103 5.25 -4.08 31.34
CA LEU A 103 4.77 -2.91 30.61
C LEU A 103 5.88 -2.10 29.90
N GLY A 104 7.14 -2.51 30.05
CA GLY A 104 8.30 -1.92 29.39
C GLY A 104 8.79 -2.65 28.15
N GLN A 105 8.28 -3.81 27.80
CA GLN A 105 8.69 -4.52 26.59
C GLN A 105 8.16 -3.77 25.35
N LYS A 106 9.13 -3.37 24.52
CA LYS A 106 8.81 -2.66 23.27
C LYS A 106 8.19 -3.66 22.27
N ILE A 107 7.04 -3.32 21.69
CA ILE A 107 6.41 -4.06 20.58
C ILE A 107 7.38 -4.23 19.40
N TRP A 108 8.34 -3.34 19.29
CA TRP A 108 9.31 -3.26 18.21
C TRP A 108 10.72 -3.55 18.74
N ASN A 109 11.40 -4.55 18.18
CA ASN A 109 12.79 -4.84 18.53
C ASN A 109 13.76 -3.78 17.98
N SER A 110 13.39 -3.15 16.85
CA SER A 110 14.18 -2.08 16.23
C SER A 110 13.28 -0.99 15.63
N TYR A 111 13.93 0.14 15.29
CA TYR A 111 13.26 1.22 14.54
C TYR A 111 12.87 0.76 13.13
N ASP A 112 13.69 -0.07 12.51
CA ASP A 112 13.45 -0.58 11.16
C ASP A 112 12.22 -1.50 11.11
N GLU A 113 12.03 -2.39 12.10
CA GLU A 113 10.81 -3.21 12.18
C GLU A 113 9.53 -2.38 12.28
N LYS A 114 9.62 -1.26 12.99
CA LYS A 114 8.50 -0.30 13.07
C LYS A 114 8.21 0.32 11.71
N ILE A 115 9.24 0.75 10.97
CA ILE A 115 9.09 1.33 9.63
C ILE A 115 8.50 0.29 8.68
N ASP A 116 9.04 -0.92 8.65
CA ASP A 116 8.58 -2.02 7.80
C ASP A 116 7.08 -2.26 7.97
N PHE A 117 6.60 -2.29 9.22
CA PHE A 117 5.18 -2.48 9.52
C PHE A 117 4.32 -1.29 9.07
N PHE A 118 4.77 -0.06 9.30
CA PHE A 118 4.02 1.11 8.83
C PHE A 118 3.94 1.20 7.31
N ILE A 119 5.02 0.84 6.60
CA ILE A 119 5.00 0.77 5.14
C ILE A 119 4.02 -0.32 4.67
N LEU A 120 4.00 -1.47 5.34
CA LEU A 120 3.02 -2.51 5.05
C LEU A 120 1.58 -2.03 5.28
N LEU A 121 1.31 -1.28 6.35
CA LEU A 121 -0.01 -0.67 6.57
C LEU A 121 -0.35 0.36 5.49
N PHE A 122 0.62 1.16 5.03
CA PHE A 122 0.44 2.09 3.93
C PHE A 122 0.15 1.40 2.60
N PHE A 123 0.65 0.19 2.40
CA PHE A 123 0.32 -0.64 1.24
C PHE A 123 -1.08 -1.25 1.37
N LEU A 124 -1.36 -1.93 2.48
CA LEU A 124 -2.61 -2.66 2.69
C LEU A 124 -3.80 -1.76 3.00
N GLY A 125 -3.59 -0.65 3.70
CA GLY A 125 -4.67 0.25 4.13
C GLY A 125 -5.55 0.75 2.99
N PRO A 126 -5.00 1.34 1.93
CA PRO A 126 -5.77 1.76 0.77
C PRO A 126 -6.47 0.61 0.05
N LEU A 127 -5.86 -0.58 -0.03
CA LEU A 127 -6.48 -1.77 -0.62
C LEU A 127 -7.73 -2.18 0.17
N VAL A 128 -7.61 -2.26 1.49
CA VAL A 128 -8.72 -2.57 2.39
C VAL A 128 -9.80 -1.48 2.31
N ALA A 129 -9.40 -0.20 2.31
CA ALA A 129 -10.33 0.93 2.23
C ALA A 129 -11.19 0.87 0.95
N VAL A 130 -10.57 0.61 -0.21
CA VAL A 130 -11.28 0.49 -1.48
C VAL A 130 -12.30 -0.66 -1.45
N ILE A 131 -11.94 -1.79 -0.84
CA ILE A 131 -12.82 -2.96 -0.71
C ILE A 131 -13.99 -2.64 0.24
N VAL A 132 -13.70 -2.12 1.42
CA VAL A 132 -14.71 -1.83 2.46
C VAL A 132 -15.69 -0.75 2.01
N PHE A 133 -15.20 0.29 1.32
CA PHE A 133 -16.07 1.38 0.83
C PHE A 133 -16.71 1.09 -0.52
N ASN A 134 -16.49 -0.08 -1.13
CA ASN A 134 -16.98 -0.42 -2.47
C ASN A 134 -16.71 0.72 -3.47
N SER A 135 -15.46 1.22 -3.49
CA SER A 135 -15.09 2.37 -4.31
C SER A 135 -15.20 2.02 -5.80
N THR A 136 -15.76 2.93 -6.60
CA THR A 136 -15.83 2.79 -8.06
C THR A 136 -14.43 2.86 -8.66
N LEU A 137 -14.00 1.79 -9.32
CA LEU A 137 -12.69 1.71 -9.98
C LEU A 137 -12.85 1.30 -11.44
N TYR A 138 -11.89 1.71 -12.26
CA TYR A 138 -11.80 1.32 -13.66
C TYR A 138 -10.34 1.34 -14.14
N ASN A 139 -10.06 0.69 -15.26
CA ASN A 139 -8.72 0.60 -15.84
C ASN A 139 -7.68 -0.02 -14.87
N GLY A 140 -8.00 -1.18 -14.31
CA GLY A 140 -7.10 -1.89 -13.42
C GLY A 140 -6.92 -1.20 -12.07
N TRP A 141 -5.70 -1.19 -11.56
CA TRP A 141 -5.36 -0.59 -10.26
C TRP A 141 -4.73 0.81 -10.37
N ARG A 142 -4.91 1.47 -11.50
CA ARG A 142 -4.37 2.81 -11.80
C ARG A 142 -4.63 3.84 -10.71
N HIS A 143 -5.82 3.80 -10.10
CA HIS A 143 -6.21 4.71 -9.02
C HIS A 143 -5.42 4.52 -7.73
N LEU A 144 -4.72 3.40 -7.59
CA LEU A 144 -3.91 3.05 -6.44
C LEU A 144 -2.40 3.10 -6.73
N TYR A 145 -1.96 3.71 -7.83
CA TYR A 145 -0.53 3.79 -8.15
C TYR A 145 0.31 4.52 -7.09
N PHE A 146 -0.31 5.31 -6.24
CA PHE A 146 0.39 5.95 -5.13
C PHE A 146 0.90 4.94 -4.08
N ILE A 147 0.40 3.69 -4.05
CA ILE A 147 0.94 2.62 -3.20
C ILE A 147 2.13 1.90 -3.86
N TYR A 148 2.45 2.18 -5.12
CA TYR A 148 3.52 1.49 -5.85
C TYR A 148 4.89 1.62 -5.16
N PRO A 149 5.31 2.80 -4.63
CA PRO A 149 6.56 2.91 -3.88
C PRO A 149 6.62 1.98 -2.65
N THR A 150 5.51 1.79 -1.95
CA THR A 150 5.45 0.88 -0.80
C THR A 150 5.51 -0.58 -1.22
N LEU A 151 4.91 -0.93 -2.37
CA LEU A 151 5.07 -2.25 -2.98
C LEU A 151 6.55 -2.53 -3.27
N ILE A 152 7.24 -1.63 -3.97
CA ILE A 152 8.68 -1.78 -4.28
C ILE A 152 9.51 -1.93 -3.01
N TYR A 153 9.21 -1.16 -1.96
CA TYR A 153 9.89 -1.32 -0.67
C TYR A 153 9.75 -2.74 -0.12
N ILE A 154 8.53 -3.28 -0.11
CA ILE A 154 8.27 -4.65 0.37
C ILE A 154 9.02 -5.70 -0.46
N LEU A 155 9.14 -5.50 -1.78
CA LEU A 155 9.92 -6.38 -2.64
C LEU A 155 11.41 -6.35 -2.28
N ILE A 156 11.98 -5.15 -2.10
CA ILE A 156 13.39 -4.96 -1.69
C ILE A 156 13.64 -5.56 -0.31
N PHE A 157 12.71 -5.35 0.63
CA PHE A 157 12.75 -5.97 1.96
C PHE A 157 12.83 -7.51 1.85
N SER A 158 11.97 -8.12 1.02
CA SER A 158 11.93 -9.56 0.79
C SER A 158 13.21 -10.08 0.17
N LEU A 159 13.76 -9.36 -0.80
CA LEU A 159 15.05 -9.66 -1.41
C LEU A 159 16.16 -9.67 -0.36
N ASN A 160 16.28 -8.61 0.43
CA ASN A 160 17.28 -8.51 1.49
C ASN A 160 17.12 -9.63 2.52
N TYR A 161 15.89 -9.99 2.87
CA TYR A 161 15.63 -11.12 3.77
C TYR A 161 16.17 -12.43 3.21
N ILE A 162 15.87 -12.74 1.92
CA ILE A 162 16.38 -13.94 1.25
C ILE A 162 17.91 -13.90 1.18
N LEU A 163 18.50 -12.77 0.77
CA LEU A 163 19.95 -12.64 0.63
C LEU A 163 20.69 -12.88 1.96
N ASN A 164 20.12 -12.44 3.06
CA ASN A 164 20.67 -12.70 4.40
C ASN A 164 20.58 -14.19 4.84
N LEU A 165 19.65 -14.96 4.25
CA LEU A 165 19.57 -16.41 4.48
C LEU A 165 20.57 -17.20 3.62
N ILE A 166 21.06 -16.62 2.52
CA ILE A 166 21.95 -17.30 1.58
C ILE A 166 23.42 -17.13 2.01
N ASN A 167 23.96 -18.15 2.66
CA ASN A 167 25.32 -18.13 3.19
C ASN A 167 26.43 -18.43 2.15
N LYS A 168 26.10 -18.94 0.94
CA LYS A 168 27.06 -19.33 -0.10
C LYS A 168 26.98 -18.42 -1.30
N LYS A 169 28.12 -17.86 -1.72
CA LYS A 169 28.25 -16.94 -2.87
C LYS A 169 27.69 -17.53 -4.19
N ILE A 170 27.79 -18.84 -4.36
CA ILE A 170 27.28 -19.52 -5.56
C ILE A 170 25.75 -19.45 -5.66
N TYR A 171 25.04 -19.67 -4.55
CA TYR A 171 23.58 -19.58 -4.49
C TYR A 171 23.10 -18.14 -4.65
N PHE A 172 23.86 -17.17 -4.13
CA PHE A 172 23.61 -15.75 -4.35
C PHE A 172 23.62 -15.40 -5.85
N ASN A 173 24.66 -15.81 -6.57
CA ASN A 173 24.79 -15.52 -8.00
C ASN A 173 23.65 -16.18 -8.81
N ILE A 174 23.31 -17.44 -8.51
CA ILE A 174 22.19 -18.14 -9.15
C ILE A 174 20.87 -17.42 -8.90
N PHE A 175 20.63 -17.00 -7.66
CA PHE A 175 19.43 -16.26 -7.28
C PHE A 175 19.31 -14.90 -8.02
N CYS A 176 20.40 -14.13 -8.10
CA CYS A 176 20.43 -12.88 -8.84
C CYS A 176 20.15 -13.08 -10.35
N LEU A 177 20.72 -14.14 -10.96
CA LEU A 177 20.45 -14.48 -12.35
C LEU A 177 18.98 -14.87 -12.56
N THR A 178 18.41 -15.67 -11.67
CA THR A 178 16.99 -16.08 -11.76
C THR A 178 16.06 -14.87 -11.72
N ILE A 179 16.31 -13.93 -10.82
CA ILE A 179 15.53 -12.68 -10.75
C ILE A 179 15.69 -11.88 -12.04
N PHE A 180 16.93 -11.69 -12.51
CA PHE A 180 17.21 -10.95 -13.73
C PHE A 180 16.41 -11.51 -14.91
N PHE A 181 16.46 -12.82 -15.14
CA PHE A 181 15.72 -13.45 -16.24
C PHE A 181 14.20 -13.39 -16.05
N SER A 182 13.68 -13.48 -14.81
CA SER A 182 12.24 -13.43 -14.54
C SER A 182 11.60 -12.06 -14.77
N ILE A 183 12.38 -11.00 -14.90
CA ILE A 183 11.88 -9.66 -15.22
C ILE A 183 11.71 -9.48 -16.73
N PHE A 184 12.42 -10.25 -17.55
CA PHE A 184 12.40 -10.15 -19.02
C PHE A 184 11.45 -11.15 -19.70
N ILE A 185 10.81 -12.01 -18.95
CA ILE A 185 9.75 -12.93 -19.42
C ILE A 185 8.38 -12.38 -19.08
#